data_c3c2b4ce348d8e5d09af59b08af2554b
#
_entry.id   c3c2b4ce348d8e5d09af59b08af2554b
#
_cell.length_a   1.000
_cell.length_b   1.000
_cell.length_c   1.000
_cell.angle_alpha   90.00
_cell.angle_beta   90.00
_cell.angle_gamma   90.00
#
_symmetry.space_group_name_H-M   'P 1'
#
loop_
_entity.id
_entity.type
_entity.pdbx_description
1 polymer ?
#
loop_
_entity_poly.entity_id
_entity_poly.type
_entity_poly.pdbx_seq_one_letter_code
_entity_poly.pdbx_strand_id
1 'polypeptide(L)'
;KALGIIMGGGAGSRLYPLTQKRSKPAVPLAGKYRLVDIPISNCINSGIHHSYVLTQYNSASLNRHINNAYKFDKFSGGFVEVLAAQQTPDDDHWYQGTADAVRQNLRYFLNDGNYEYFIILSGDQLYQMNFQDVLAFHIEKKAALTIATLPVTRKDARSFGIMATDEKGQVTSFEEKPQDEKVLDSLRMPPEILSEFGIQLEKNDERFQASMGIYVFNRKTMIKALDNELIDFGKDVIPNAIKKEKVFSYVFQGYWEDIGTIGAFYQATRDLCKTLPE
;
A
#
# COMPACT_ATOMS: atom_id res chain seq x y z
N LYS A 1 13.65 2.25 13.66
CA LYS A 1 14.03 2.48 12.26
C LYS A 1 13.06 1.74 11.34
N ALA A 2 12.54 2.42 10.30
CA ALA A 2 11.60 1.86 9.35
C ALA A 2 12.23 1.70 7.95
N LEU A 3 11.75 0.71 7.18
CA LEU A 3 12.09 0.45 5.79
C LEU A 3 10.83 0.52 4.92
N GLY A 4 10.86 1.28 3.83
CA GLY A 4 9.81 1.30 2.81
C GLY A 4 10.00 0.14 1.81
N ILE A 5 8.93 -0.58 1.48
CA ILE A 5 8.91 -1.64 0.47
C ILE A 5 7.78 -1.32 -0.49
N ILE A 6 8.13 -0.91 -1.70
CA ILE A 6 7.20 -0.39 -2.69
C ILE A 6 6.97 -1.45 -3.79
N MET A 7 5.72 -1.83 -3.98
CA MET A 7 5.32 -2.85 -4.95
C MET A 7 5.26 -2.25 -6.36
N GLY A 8 6.24 -2.57 -7.19
CA GLY A 8 6.39 -2.02 -8.55
C GLY A 8 6.13 -3.02 -9.69
N GLY A 9 5.63 -4.21 -9.41
CA GLY A 9 5.60 -5.34 -10.34
C GLY A 9 4.36 -5.50 -11.23
N GLY A 10 3.31 -4.70 -11.05
CA GLY A 10 2.04 -4.88 -11.75
C GLY A 10 2.08 -4.60 -13.26
N ALA A 11 1.48 -5.48 -14.07
CA ALA A 11 1.38 -5.31 -15.52
C ALA A 11 0.48 -4.14 -15.93
N GLY A 12 -0.57 -3.85 -15.15
CA GLY A 12 -1.46 -2.69 -15.36
C GLY A 12 -2.27 -2.76 -16.66
N SER A 13 -2.77 -3.92 -17.04
CA SER A 13 -3.54 -4.12 -18.29
C SER A 13 -4.73 -3.18 -18.46
N ARG A 14 -5.40 -2.81 -17.35
CA ARG A 14 -6.53 -1.87 -17.35
C ARG A 14 -6.15 -0.41 -17.67
N LEU A 15 -4.84 -0.10 -17.65
CA LEU A 15 -4.29 1.22 -18.05
C LEU A 15 -3.76 1.23 -19.48
N TYR A 16 -3.98 0.17 -20.27
CA TYR A 16 -3.60 0.20 -21.69
C TYR A 16 -4.31 1.36 -22.40
N PRO A 17 -3.62 2.15 -23.28
CA PRO A 17 -2.29 1.91 -23.83
C PRO A 17 -1.11 2.50 -23.02
N LEU A 18 -1.35 3.16 -21.87
CA LEU A 18 -0.29 3.80 -21.09
C LEU A 18 0.77 2.81 -20.59
N THR A 19 0.38 1.56 -20.38
CA THR A 19 1.24 0.46 -19.91
C THR A 19 1.80 -0.42 -21.03
N GLN A 20 1.61 -0.07 -22.31
CA GLN A 20 2.07 -0.87 -23.44
C GLN A 20 3.59 -1.17 -23.40
N LYS A 21 4.40 -0.19 -23.00
CA LYS A 21 5.87 -0.27 -23.01
C LYS A 21 6.51 -0.03 -21.63
N ARG A 22 5.73 -0.10 -20.56
CA ARG A 22 6.18 0.17 -19.19
C ARG A 22 5.26 -0.47 -18.14
N SER A 23 5.78 -0.73 -16.97
CA SER A 23 4.99 -1.16 -15.82
C SER A 23 4.05 -0.04 -15.36
N LYS A 24 2.97 -0.40 -14.62
CA LYS A 24 2.01 0.56 -14.08
C LYS A 24 2.66 1.67 -13.23
N PRO A 25 3.59 1.40 -12.29
CA PRO A 25 4.25 2.44 -11.50
C PRO A 25 5.12 3.40 -12.33
N ALA A 26 5.49 3.01 -13.55
CA ALA A 26 6.26 3.85 -14.47
C ALA A 26 5.40 4.78 -15.35
N VAL A 27 4.08 4.77 -15.19
CA VAL A 27 3.18 5.65 -15.95
C VAL A 27 3.43 7.09 -15.52
N PRO A 28 3.64 8.03 -16.47
CA PRO A 28 3.85 9.45 -16.18
C PRO A 28 2.63 10.07 -15.50
N LEU A 29 2.87 10.93 -14.52
CA LEU A 29 1.88 11.69 -13.79
C LEU A 29 2.35 13.15 -13.65
N ALA A 30 1.44 14.12 -13.72
CA ALA A 30 1.74 15.55 -13.52
C ALA A 30 2.95 16.06 -14.32
N GLY A 31 3.10 15.61 -15.55
CA GLY A 31 4.13 16.05 -16.49
C GLY A 31 5.48 15.35 -16.31
N LYS A 32 6.17 15.51 -15.18
CA LYS A 32 7.54 15.00 -14.98
C LYS A 32 7.65 13.81 -14.03
N TYR A 33 6.65 13.57 -13.21
CA TYR A 33 6.64 12.49 -12.24
C TYR A 33 6.12 11.17 -12.83
N ARG A 34 6.25 10.11 -12.07
CA ARG A 34 5.63 8.80 -12.33
C ARG A 34 4.86 8.36 -11.09
N LEU A 35 3.95 7.42 -11.24
CA LEU A 35 3.14 6.95 -10.11
C LEU A 35 3.99 6.49 -8.93
N VAL A 36 5.10 5.80 -9.18
CA VAL A 36 6.04 5.35 -8.14
C VAL A 36 6.65 6.49 -7.32
N ASP A 37 6.72 7.71 -7.85
CA ASP A 37 7.28 8.86 -7.13
C ASP A 37 6.41 9.25 -5.93
N ILE A 38 5.13 8.91 -5.95
CA ILE A 38 4.21 9.21 -4.85
C ILE A 38 4.63 8.47 -3.56
N PRO A 39 4.66 7.12 -3.50
CA PRO A 39 5.08 6.42 -2.29
C PRO A 39 6.55 6.71 -1.92
N ILE A 40 7.45 6.88 -2.88
CA ILE A 40 8.85 7.23 -2.59
C ILE A 40 8.93 8.60 -1.92
N SER A 41 8.24 9.62 -2.46
CA SER A 41 8.23 10.98 -1.88
C SER A 41 7.59 11.00 -0.50
N ASN A 42 6.49 10.27 -0.29
CA ASN A 42 5.88 10.13 1.03
C ASN A 42 6.84 9.50 2.05
N CYS A 43 7.61 8.46 1.66
CA CYS A 43 8.67 7.90 2.51
C CYS A 43 9.72 8.95 2.87
N ILE A 44 10.31 9.60 1.88
CA ILE A 44 11.38 10.60 2.08
C ILE A 44 10.88 11.75 2.96
N ASN A 45 9.71 12.30 2.66
CA ASN A 45 9.11 13.41 3.41
C ASN A 45 8.73 13.00 4.86
N SER A 46 8.51 11.72 5.09
CA SER A 46 8.29 11.14 6.42
C SER A 46 9.60 10.73 7.13
N GLY A 47 10.77 11.10 6.61
CA GLY A 47 12.06 10.73 7.21
C GLY A 47 12.43 9.25 7.04
N ILE A 48 11.74 8.52 6.15
CA ILE A 48 12.05 7.13 5.81
C ILE A 48 12.91 7.13 4.54
N HIS A 49 14.21 7.26 4.73
CA HIS A 49 15.16 7.43 3.64
C HIS A 49 15.67 6.11 3.04
N HIS A 50 15.20 4.98 3.54
CA HIS A 50 15.56 3.65 3.06
C HIS A 50 14.33 3.02 2.41
N SER A 51 14.38 2.76 1.12
CA SER A 51 13.26 2.16 0.39
C SER A 51 13.74 1.20 -0.69
N TYR A 52 13.08 0.06 -0.80
CA TYR A 52 13.21 -0.85 -1.93
C TYR A 52 11.97 -0.80 -2.82
N VAL A 53 12.18 -0.85 -4.14
CA VAL A 53 11.11 -0.95 -5.13
C VAL A 53 11.20 -2.32 -5.81
N LEU A 54 10.18 -3.16 -5.58
CA LEU A 54 10.13 -4.52 -6.13
C LEU A 54 9.55 -4.48 -7.54
N THR A 55 10.29 -5.00 -8.52
CA THR A 55 9.90 -4.90 -9.94
C THR A 55 9.98 -6.25 -10.64
N GLN A 56 9.13 -6.47 -11.65
CA GLN A 56 9.27 -7.61 -12.56
C GLN A 56 8.81 -7.29 -13.99
N TYR A 57 7.58 -6.80 -14.20
CA TYR A 57 7.00 -6.60 -15.52
C TYR A 57 7.44 -5.27 -16.13
N ASN A 58 7.93 -5.27 -17.39
CA ASN A 58 8.33 -4.08 -18.16
C ASN A 58 9.11 -3.02 -17.33
N SER A 59 10.04 -3.48 -16.51
CA SER A 59 10.67 -2.66 -15.45
C SER A 59 11.76 -1.70 -15.96
N ALA A 60 12.28 -1.87 -17.18
CA ALA A 60 13.43 -1.11 -17.66
C ALA A 60 13.27 0.42 -17.54
N SER A 61 12.07 0.95 -17.89
CA SER A 61 11.82 2.40 -17.80
C SER A 61 11.63 2.86 -16.36
N LEU A 62 11.12 2.00 -15.47
CA LEU A 62 10.99 2.25 -14.04
C LEU A 62 12.37 2.31 -13.38
N ASN A 63 13.20 1.30 -13.62
CA ASN A 63 14.54 1.19 -13.07
C ASN A 63 15.40 2.41 -13.47
N ARG A 64 15.34 2.80 -14.76
CA ARG A 64 16.04 3.99 -15.25
C ARG A 64 15.56 5.26 -14.55
N HIS A 65 14.26 5.41 -14.35
CA HIS A 65 13.70 6.58 -13.69
C HIS A 65 14.18 6.67 -12.24
N ILE A 66 14.05 5.59 -11.46
CA ILE A 66 14.45 5.55 -10.05
C ILE A 66 15.95 5.86 -9.92
N ASN A 67 16.80 5.20 -10.70
CA ASN A 67 18.25 5.42 -10.67
C ASN A 67 18.68 6.84 -11.04
N ASN A 68 17.89 7.56 -11.83
CA ASN A 68 18.20 8.93 -12.22
C ASN A 68 17.61 9.98 -11.26
N ALA A 69 16.40 9.71 -10.73
CA ALA A 69 15.67 10.68 -9.92
C ALA A 69 16.10 10.68 -8.44
N TYR A 70 16.45 9.51 -7.91
CA TYR A 70 16.73 9.34 -6.48
C TYR A 70 18.22 9.03 -6.25
N LYS A 71 18.99 10.09 -5.92
CA LYS A 71 20.41 9.98 -5.61
C LYS A 71 20.66 10.52 -4.20
N PHE A 72 21.10 9.64 -3.34
CA PHE A 72 21.55 10.02 -2.01
C PHE A 72 23.08 10.15 -2.01
N ASP A 73 23.58 11.15 -1.33
CA ASP A 73 25.01 11.29 -1.12
C ASP A 73 25.52 10.37 0.02
N LYS A 74 26.82 10.23 0.14
CA LYS A 74 27.43 9.36 1.14
C LYS A 74 27.21 9.81 2.60
N PHE A 75 26.77 11.03 2.82
CA PHE A 75 26.57 11.60 4.15
C PHE A 75 25.11 11.49 4.60
N SER A 76 24.15 11.52 3.67
CA SER A 76 22.72 11.41 3.97
C SER A 76 22.30 10.00 4.40
N GLY A 77 23.08 8.97 4.03
CA GLY A 77 22.87 7.59 4.47
C GLY A 77 21.54 6.96 4.02
N GLY A 78 20.90 7.50 2.99
CA GLY A 78 19.65 6.98 2.41
C GLY A 78 19.86 6.22 1.12
N PHE A 79 18.84 5.49 0.69
CA PHE A 79 18.79 4.87 -0.64
C PHE A 79 17.33 4.64 -1.12
N VAL A 80 17.16 4.64 -2.43
CA VAL A 80 16.01 4.05 -3.11
C VAL A 80 16.57 3.07 -4.14
N GLU A 81 16.44 1.79 -3.86
CA GLU A 81 17.01 0.72 -4.67
C GLU A 81 15.93 -0.15 -5.31
N VAL A 82 16.22 -0.65 -6.49
CA VAL A 82 15.33 -1.55 -7.23
C VAL A 82 15.76 -2.99 -7.01
N LEU A 83 14.83 -3.81 -6.54
CA LEU A 83 14.97 -5.27 -6.51
C LEU A 83 14.07 -5.87 -7.58
N ALA A 84 14.68 -6.36 -8.65
CA ALA A 84 13.98 -7.06 -9.71
C ALA A 84 13.76 -8.53 -9.32
N ALA A 85 12.68 -9.14 -9.81
CA ALA A 85 12.53 -10.59 -9.72
C ALA A 85 13.75 -11.29 -10.32
N GLN A 86 14.29 -12.26 -9.59
CA GLN A 86 15.53 -12.96 -9.94
C GLN A 86 15.29 -14.46 -9.93
N GLN A 87 15.90 -15.17 -10.86
CA GLN A 87 16.06 -16.60 -10.74
C GLN A 87 17.25 -16.89 -9.82
N THR A 88 17.06 -17.76 -8.87
CA THR A 88 18.09 -18.24 -7.95
C THR A 88 18.17 -19.76 -8.02
N PRO A 89 19.23 -20.40 -7.49
CA PRO A 89 19.28 -21.86 -7.43
C PRO A 89 18.13 -22.50 -6.68
N ASP A 90 17.50 -21.76 -5.76
CA ASP A 90 16.42 -22.25 -4.90
C ASP A 90 15.02 -21.89 -5.43
N ASP A 91 14.92 -20.90 -6.33
CA ASP A 91 13.65 -20.44 -6.91
C ASP A 91 13.87 -19.83 -8.30
N ASP A 92 13.20 -20.37 -9.32
CA ASP A 92 13.26 -19.93 -10.71
C ASP A 92 11.98 -19.20 -11.18
N HIS A 93 11.04 -18.96 -10.27
CA HIS A 93 9.74 -18.38 -10.58
C HIS A 93 9.73 -16.86 -10.48
N TRP A 94 8.90 -16.23 -11.31
CA TRP A 94 8.51 -14.84 -11.16
C TRP A 94 7.65 -14.68 -9.90
N TYR A 95 7.61 -13.45 -9.32
CA TYR A 95 6.71 -13.17 -8.21
C TYR A 95 5.27 -13.60 -8.53
N GLN A 96 4.75 -14.52 -7.75
CA GLN A 96 3.41 -15.06 -7.93
C GLN A 96 2.31 -14.15 -7.34
N GLY A 97 2.70 -13.20 -6.49
CA GLY A 97 1.81 -12.25 -5.86
C GLY A 97 2.57 -11.25 -5.00
N THR A 98 1.83 -10.41 -4.30
CA THR A 98 2.40 -9.31 -3.52
C THR A 98 3.19 -9.79 -2.29
N ALA A 99 2.70 -10.79 -1.57
CA ALA A 99 3.40 -11.37 -0.42
C ALA A 99 4.61 -12.21 -0.86
N ASP A 100 4.48 -12.92 -1.96
CA ASP A 100 5.57 -13.69 -2.54
C ASP A 100 6.75 -12.79 -2.96
N ALA A 101 6.46 -11.65 -3.59
CA ALA A 101 7.49 -10.67 -3.95
C ALA A 101 8.29 -10.19 -2.72
N VAL A 102 7.63 -9.95 -1.59
CA VAL A 102 8.30 -9.54 -0.35
C VAL A 102 9.09 -10.70 0.24
N ARG A 103 8.54 -11.91 0.25
CA ARG A 103 9.19 -13.12 0.77
C ARG A 103 10.49 -13.44 0.05
N GLN A 104 10.49 -13.45 -1.28
CA GLN A 104 11.69 -13.72 -2.09
C GLN A 104 12.82 -12.71 -1.83
N ASN A 105 12.46 -11.47 -1.42
CA ASN A 105 13.42 -10.41 -1.12
C ASN A 105 13.71 -10.23 0.38
N LEU A 106 13.13 -11.04 1.26
CA LEU A 106 13.20 -10.87 2.71
C LEU A 106 14.66 -10.84 3.22
N ARG A 107 15.56 -11.60 2.60
CA ARG A 107 17.00 -11.62 2.92
C ARG A 107 17.64 -10.23 2.85
N TYR A 108 17.30 -9.42 1.85
CA TYR A 108 17.84 -8.05 1.71
C TYR A 108 17.32 -7.15 2.82
N PHE A 109 16.04 -7.24 3.15
CA PHE A 109 15.42 -6.41 4.19
C PHE A 109 15.93 -6.73 5.60
N LEU A 110 16.35 -7.96 5.82
CA LEU A 110 16.84 -8.41 7.13
C LEU A 110 18.34 -8.18 7.32
N ASN A 111 19.14 -8.21 6.25
CA ASN A 111 20.59 -8.11 6.29
C ASN A 111 21.10 -6.66 6.23
N ASP A 112 20.44 -5.78 5.47
CA ASP A 112 20.96 -4.45 5.16
C ASP A 112 20.67 -3.39 6.24
N GLY A 113 20.12 -3.77 7.37
CA GLY A 113 19.86 -2.84 8.46
C GLY A 113 19.07 -3.43 9.61
N ASN A 114 19.15 -2.78 10.76
CA ASN A 114 18.36 -3.17 11.92
C ASN A 114 17.00 -2.44 11.90
N TYR A 115 16.16 -2.77 10.92
CA TYR A 115 14.81 -2.21 10.82
C TYR A 115 13.88 -2.92 11.80
N GLU A 116 13.11 -2.13 12.55
CA GLU A 116 12.08 -2.61 13.48
C GLU A 116 10.72 -2.68 12.81
N TYR A 117 10.48 -1.80 11.83
CA TYR A 117 9.22 -1.65 11.12
C TYR A 117 9.43 -1.75 9.61
N PHE A 118 8.48 -2.38 8.93
CA PHE A 118 8.42 -2.49 7.48
C PHE A 118 7.12 -1.90 6.98
N ILE A 119 7.21 -0.97 6.04
CA ILE A 119 6.05 -0.31 5.45
C ILE A 119 5.89 -0.83 4.02
N ILE A 120 4.87 -1.64 3.78
CA ILE A 120 4.52 -2.15 2.45
C ILE A 120 3.63 -1.13 1.78
N LEU A 121 3.97 -0.73 0.55
CA LEU A 121 3.29 0.33 -0.19
C LEU A 121 2.96 -0.13 -1.61
N SER A 122 1.79 0.25 -2.11
CA SER A 122 1.48 0.12 -3.53
C SER A 122 2.17 1.22 -4.33
N GLY A 123 2.74 0.87 -5.49
CA GLY A 123 3.49 1.80 -6.35
C GLY A 123 2.63 2.53 -7.40
N ASP A 124 1.31 2.52 -7.27
CA ASP A 124 0.37 2.91 -8.31
C ASP A 124 -0.81 3.75 -7.81
N GLN A 125 -0.66 4.39 -6.66
CA GLN A 125 -1.69 5.19 -6.00
C GLN A 125 -1.25 6.66 -5.89
N LEU A 126 -2.22 7.57 -5.88
CA LEU A 126 -2.01 9.01 -5.67
C LEU A 126 -2.58 9.40 -4.30
N TYR A 127 -1.71 9.85 -3.40
CA TYR A 127 -2.06 10.30 -2.05
C TYR A 127 -0.91 11.09 -1.45
N GLN A 128 -1.18 11.83 -0.39
CA GLN A 128 -0.17 12.46 0.45
C GLN A 128 -0.37 12.00 1.90
N MET A 129 0.61 11.30 2.46
CA MET A 129 0.54 10.72 3.81
C MET A 129 1.86 10.91 4.55
N ASN A 130 1.77 11.33 5.81
CA ASN A 130 2.90 11.31 6.73
C ASN A 130 2.97 9.93 7.41
N PHE A 131 3.94 9.13 7.05
CA PHE A 131 4.10 7.80 7.63
C PHE A 131 4.58 7.82 9.10
N GLN A 132 5.06 8.96 9.61
CA GLN A 132 5.36 9.08 11.05
C GLN A 132 4.08 8.98 11.89
N ASP A 133 2.95 9.52 11.39
CA ASP A 133 1.67 9.43 12.10
C ASP A 133 1.16 7.99 12.14
N VAL A 134 1.31 7.25 11.02
CA VAL A 134 0.96 5.83 10.96
C VAL A 134 1.85 4.98 11.88
N LEU A 135 3.15 5.27 11.93
CA LEU A 135 4.10 4.60 12.82
C LEU A 135 3.82 4.92 14.28
N ALA A 136 3.53 6.18 14.62
CA ALA A 136 3.16 6.59 15.98
C ALA A 136 1.91 5.82 16.46
N PHE A 137 0.87 5.77 15.63
CA PHE A 137 -0.33 4.99 15.89
C PHE A 137 -0.03 3.50 16.08
N HIS A 138 0.79 2.91 15.19
CA HIS A 138 1.20 1.51 15.27
C HIS A 138 1.88 1.18 16.60
N ILE A 139 2.79 2.05 17.05
CA ILE A 139 3.52 1.91 18.31
C ILE A 139 2.58 2.11 19.51
N GLU A 140 1.73 3.13 19.50
CA GLU A 140 0.77 3.43 20.57
C GLU A 140 -0.19 2.26 20.79
N LYS A 141 -0.75 1.72 19.73
CA LYS A 141 -1.66 0.55 19.77
C LYS A 141 -0.92 -0.75 20.10
N LYS A 142 0.41 -0.76 20.13
CA LYS A 142 1.23 -1.99 20.24
C LYS A 142 0.78 -3.02 19.22
N ALA A 143 0.51 -2.55 18.01
CA ALA A 143 0.03 -3.36 16.91
C ALA A 143 1.12 -4.32 16.42
N ALA A 144 0.74 -5.49 15.97
CA ALA A 144 1.61 -6.40 15.22
C ALA A 144 1.60 -6.05 13.73
N LEU A 145 0.44 -5.62 13.24
CA LEU A 145 0.18 -5.13 11.89
C LEU A 145 -0.79 -3.94 11.97
N THR A 146 -0.49 -2.88 11.25
CA THR A 146 -1.42 -1.76 11.01
C THR A 146 -1.74 -1.67 9.53
N ILE A 147 -3.01 -1.51 9.19
CA ILE A 147 -3.51 -1.35 7.83
C ILE A 147 -4.03 0.08 7.71
N ALA A 148 -3.51 0.86 6.77
CA ALA A 148 -4.11 2.15 6.45
C ALA A 148 -5.40 1.94 5.64
N THR A 149 -6.44 2.66 6.01
CA THR A 149 -7.79 2.51 5.47
C THR A 149 -8.42 3.84 5.13
N LEU A 150 -9.41 3.80 4.25
CA LEU A 150 -10.19 4.95 3.84
C LEU A 150 -11.69 4.61 3.89
N PRO A 151 -12.56 5.49 4.39
CA PRO A 151 -14.01 5.31 4.28
C PRO A 151 -14.49 5.50 2.84
N VAL A 152 -15.09 4.46 2.26
CA VAL A 152 -15.59 4.46 0.88
C VAL A 152 -17.09 4.20 0.82
N THR A 153 -17.70 4.52 -0.31
CA THR A 153 -19.13 4.23 -0.57
C THR A 153 -19.36 2.72 -0.78
N ARG A 154 -20.60 2.26 -0.69
CA ARG A 154 -21.00 0.88 -1.01
C ARG A 154 -20.57 0.46 -2.43
N LYS A 155 -20.68 1.36 -3.39
CA LYS A 155 -20.27 1.11 -4.78
C LYS A 155 -18.78 0.83 -4.87
N ASP A 156 -17.97 1.64 -4.23
CA ASP A 156 -16.50 1.56 -4.29
C ASP A 156 -15.98 0.37 -3.48
N ALA A 157 -16.67 0.01 -2.39
CA ALA A 157 -16.32 -1.11 -1.51
C ALA A 157 -16.14 -2.45 -2.26
N ARG A 158 -16.89 -2.66 -3.36
CA ARG A 158 -16.77 -3.86 -4.20
C ARG A 158 -15.44 -3.99 -4.93
N SER A 159 -14.63 -2.93 -4.94
CA SER A 159 -13.33 -2.89 -5.66
C SER A 159 -12.13 -3.09 -4.73
N PHE A 160 -12.32 -3.03 -3.42
CA PHE A 160 -11.26 -3.03 -2.41
C PHE A 160 -11.41 -4.17 -1.41
N GLY A 161 -10.36 -4.45 -0.66
CA GLY A 161 -10.46 -5.23 0.56
C GLY A 161 -11.17 -4.39 1.65
N ILE A 162 -12.25 -4.91 2.19
CA ILE A 162 -13.09 -4.22 3.19
C ILE A 162 -12.93 -4.90 4.54
N MET A 163 -12.87 -4.10 5.59
CA MET A 163 -12.72 -4.61 6.95
C MET A 163 -13.74 -4.02 7.91
N ALA A 164 -14.03 -4.80 8.97
CA ALA A 164 -14.73 -4.31 10.14
C ALA A 164 -13.74 -4.21 11.33
N THR A 165 -13.99 -3.27 12.20
CA THR A 165 -13.21 -3.04 13.42
C THR A 165 -14.11 -3.02 14.65
N ASP A 166 -13.52 -3.30 15.79
CA ASP A 166 -14.14 -3.03 17.09
C ASP A 166 -14.03 -1.53 17.45
N GLU A 167 -14.59 -1.16 18.60
CA GLU A 167 -14.57 0.21 19.13
C GLU A 167 -13.15 0.76 19.40
N LYS A 168 -12.14 -0.12 19.49
CA LYS A 168 -10.74 0.26 19.70
C LYS A 168 -9.95 0.40 18.41
N GLY A 169 -10.61 0.15 17.25
CA GLY A 169 -10.00 0.14 15.93
C GLY A 169 -9.24 -1.14 15.61
N GLN A 170 -9.40 -2.22 16.42
CA GLN A 170 -8.81 -3.51 16.09
C GLN A 170 -9.64 -4.19 15.00
N VAL A 171 -8.98 -4.70 13.98
CA VAL A 171 -9.64 -5.38 12.85
C VAL A 171 -10.18 -6.73 13.31
N THR A 172 -11.47 -6.96 13.10
CA THR A 172 -12.20 -8.17 13.48
C THR A 172 -12.50 -9.08 12.31
N SER A 173 -12.67 -8.49 11.12
CA SER A 173 -12.91 -9.23 9.87
C SER A 173 -12.36 -8.48 8.66
N PHE A 174 -12.10 -9.23 7.58
CA PHE A 174 -11.60 -8.71 6.32
C PHE A 174 -12.16 -9.56 5.17
N GLU A 175 -12.65 -8.89 4.13
CA GLU A 175 -13.14 -9.54 2.91
C GLU A 175 -12.58 -8.82 1.67
N GLU A 176 -11.94 -9.56 0.79
CA GLU A 176 -11.36 -9.01 -0.45
C GLU A 176 -12.43 -8.90 -1.54
N LYS A 177 -12.74 -7.68 -1.94
CA LYS A 177 -13.70 -7.34 -3.01
C LYS A 177 -15.07 -8.01 -2.84
N PRO A 178 -15.76 -7.76 -1.72
CA PRO A 178 -17.03 -8.40 -1.41
C PRO A 178 -18.08 -8.06 -2.47
N GLN A 179 -18.75 -9.08 -3.00
CA GLN A 179 -19.84 -8.92 -3.97
C GLN A 179 -21.21 -9.22 -3.38
N ASP A 180 -21.25 -10.00 -2.30
CA ASP A 180 -22.50 -10.37 -1.61
C ASP A 180 -22.99 -9.22 -0.72
N GLU A 181 -24.27 -8.86 -0.85
CA GLU A 181 -24.89 -7.75 -0.10
C GLU A 181 -24.88 -8.02 1.42
N LYS A 182 -25.12 -9.27 1.84
CA LYS A 182 -25.15 -9.63 3.26
C LYS A 182 -23.76 -9.50 3.89
N VAL A 183 -22.73 -9.86 3.12
CA VAL A 183 -21.33 -9.67 3.55
C VAL A 183 -21.03 -8.18 3.69
N LEU A 184 -21.39 -7.37 2.69
CA LEU A 184 -21.22 -5.92 2.77
C LEU A 184 -21.95 -5.33 3.97
N ASP A 185 -23.22 -5.72 4.21
CA ASP A 185 -23.98 -5.21 5.34
C ASP A 185 -23.29 -5.49 6.70
N SER A 186 -22.60 -6.63 6.83
CA SER A 186 -21.86 -6.98 8.04
C SER A 186 -20.55 -6.20 8.23
N LEU A 187 -20.06 -5.54 7.15
CA LEU A 187 -18.80 -4.78 7.14
C LEU A 187 -19.02 -3.26 7.18
N ARG A 188 -20.26 -2.81 7.37
CA ARG A 188 -20.60 -1.38 7.45
C ARG A 188 -19.92 -0.73 8.65
N MET A 189 -19.36 0.45 8.44
CA MET A 189 -18.80 1.23 9.54
C MET A 189 -19.91 1.74 10.47
N PRO A 190 -19.76 1.56 11.80
CA PRO A 190 -20.67 2.17 12.76
C PRO A 190 -20.65 3.70 12.65
N PRO A 191 -21.81 4.39 12.77
CA PRO A 191 -21.89 5.85 12.70
C PRO A 191 -21.04 6.55 13.78
N GLU A 192 -20.86 5.91 14.94
CA GLU A 192 -20.07 6.42 16.06
C GLU A 192 -18.60 6.56 15.66
N ILE A 193 -18.06 5.55 15.00
CA ILE A 193 -16.68 5.57 14.47
C ILE A 193 -16.52 6.68 13.41
N LEU A 194 -17.48 6.83 12.52
CA LEU A 194 -17.44 7.87 11.49
C LEU A 194 -17.43 9.29 12.10
N SER A 195 -18.21 9.49 13.17
CA SER A 195 -18.27 10.78 13.86
C SER A 195 -16.94 11.16 14.53
N GLU A 196 -16.17 10.20 15.05
CA GLU A 196 -14.84 10.41 15.61
C GLU A 196 -13.84 10.96 14.55
N PHE A 197 -14.06 10.60 13.29
CA PHE A 197 -13.26 11.11 12.16
C PHE A 197 -13.88 12.35 11.49
N GLY A 198 -14.90 12.96 12.10
CA GLY A 198 -15.57 14.15 11.58
C GLY A 198 -16.38 13.90 10.30
N ILE A 199 -16.66 12.66 9.96
CA ILE A 199 -17.43 12.28 8.78
C ILE A 199 -18.91 12.32 9.14
N GLN A 200 -19.62 13.33 8.63
CA GLN A 200 -21.07 13.42 8.77
C GLN A 200 -21.74 12.69 7.62
N LEU A 201 -22.58 11.73 7.95
CA LEU A 201 -23.38 11.00 6.96
C LEU A 201 -24.69 11.71 6.69
N GLU A 202 -25.08 11.81 5.41
CA GLU A 202 -26.43 12.13 5.05
C GLU A 202 -27.38 10.97 5.40
N LYS A 203 -28.70 11.26 5.48
CA LYS A 203 -29.69 10.23 5.76
C LYS A 203 -29.62 9.12 4.69
N ASN A 204 -29.36 7.89 5.12
CA ASN A 204 -29.13 6.69 4.30
C ASN A 204 -27.74 6.59 3.62
N ASP A 205 -26.78 7.41 3.97
CA ASP A 205 -25.41 7.22 3.50
C ASP A 205 -24.69 6.16 4.35
N GLU A 206 -23.87 5.35 3.69
CA GLU A 206 -23.13 4.24 4.31
C GLU A 206 -21.66 4.33 3.93
N ARG A 207 -20.80 3.99 4.87
CA ARG A 207 -19.37 3.92 4.61
C ARG A 207 -18.81 2.56 5.01
N PHE A 208 -17.76 2.18 4.28
CA PHE A 208 -17.04 0.92 4.43
C PHE A 208 -15.56 1.22 4.54
N GLN A 209 -14.87 0.52 5.42
CA GLN A 209 -13.46 0.74 5.67
C GLN A 209 -12.62 -0.05 4.66
N ALA A 210 -12.16 0.63 3.62
CA ALA A 210 -11.37 0.04 2.54
C ALA A 210 -9.89 0.04 2.85
N SER A 211 -9.21 -1.07 2.59
CA SER A 211 -7.75 -1.16 2.62
C SER A 211 -7.13 -0.31 1.53
N MET A 212 -6.20 0.54 1.88
CA MET A 212 -5.40 1.32 0.93
C MET A 212 -4.23 0.52 0.34
N GLY A 213 -4.02 -0.74 0.76
CA GLY A 213 -2.82 -1.50 0.36
C GLY A 213 -1.53 -0.96 0.98
N ILE A 214 -1.65 -0.26 2.09
CA ILE A 214 -0.54 0.30 2.88
C ILE A 214 -0.52 -0.41 4.22
N TYR A 215 0.58 -1.09 4.54
CA TYR A 215 0.71 -1.95 5.72
C TYR A 215 1.97 -1.61 6.50
N VAL A 216 1.85 -1.54 7.83
CA VAL A 216 3.00 -1.41 8.74
C VAL A 216 3.12 -2.69 9.56
N PHE A 217 4.22 -3.39 9.41
CA PHE A 217 4.54 -4.61 10.13
C PHE A 217 5.68 -4.38 11.13
N ASN A 218 5.57 -4.97 12.32
CA ASN A 218 6.74 -5.25 13.13
C ASN A 218 7.64 -6.28 12.44
N ARG A 219 8.97 -6.19 12.61
CA ARG A 219 9.94 -7.14 12.06
C ARG A 219 9.56 -8.60 12.34
N LYS A 220 9.28 -8.93 13.60
CA LYS A 220 8.90 -10.30 14.00
C LYS A 220 7.63 -10.77 13.33
N THR A 221 6.63 -9.90 13.26
CA THR A 221 5.34 -10.21 12.62
C THR A 221 5.50 -10.44 11.14
N MET A 222 6.29 -9.62 10.44
CA MET A 222 6.52 -9.77 9.01
C MET A 222 7.21 -11.10 8.69
N ILE A 223 8.28 -11.44 9.41
CA ILE A 223 8.97 -12.73 9.23
C ILE A 223 7.99 -13.89 9.42
N LYS A 224 7.22 -13.89 10.51
CA LYS A 224 6.25 -14.95 10.81
C LYS A 224 5.11 -15.01 9.78
N ALA A 225 4.63 -13.86 9.32
CA ALA A 225 3.54 -13.76 8.35
C ALA A 225 3.93 -14.24 6.95
N LEU A 226 5.23 -14.23 6.62
CA LEU A 226 5.78 -14.66 5.34
C LEU A 226 6.47 -16.03 5.40
N ASP A 227 6.55 -16.66 6.57
CA ASP A 227 7.08 -18.03 6.76
C ASP A 227 6.02 -19.08 6.35
N ASN A 228 5.65 -19.04 5.07
CA ASN A 228 4.67 -19.90 4.43
C ASN A 228 4.69 -19.68 2.92
N GLU A 229 3.81 -20.35 2.17
CA GLU A 229 3.70 -20.25 0.70
C GLU A 229 2.57 -19.33 0.22
N LEU A 230 1.98 -18.52 1.11
CA LEU A 230 0.92 -17.58 0.76
C LEU A 230 1.43 -16.51 -0.20
N ILE A 231 0.67 -16.19 -1.24
CA ILE A 231 1.14 -15.38 -2.36
C ILE A 231 0.67 -13.92 -2.31
N ASP A 232 -0.46 -13.63 -1.68
CA ASP A 232 -1.07 -12.29 -1.70
C ASP A 232 -1.34 -11.75 -0.29
N PHE A 233 -1.04 -10.44 -0.08
CA PHE A 233 -1.31 -9.83 1.22
C PHE A 233 -2.79 -9.76 1.52
N GLY A 234 -3.61 -9.24 0.59
CA GLY A 234 -5.04 -9.02 0.83
C GLY A 234 -5.82 -10.31 0.95
N LYS A 235 -5.59 -11.27 0.04
CA LYS A 235 -6.36 -12.52 0.01
C LYS A 235 -5.93 -13.52 1.08
N ASP A 236 -4.65 -13.54 1.42
CA ASP A 236 -4.08 -14.64 2.18
C ASP A 236 -3.48 -14.19 3.51
N VAL A 237 -2.49 -13.30 3.48
CA VAL A 237 -1.68 -12.96 4.65
C VAL A 237 -2.48 -12.19 5.69
N ILE A 238 -3.23 -11.16 5.28
CA ILE A 238 -4.03 -10.32 6.19
C ILE A 238 -5.14 -11.10 6.87
N PRO A 239 -6.00 -11.89 6.18
CA PRO A 239 -6.99 -12.71 6.83
C PRO A 239 -6.42 -13.70 7.84
N ASN A 240 -5.22 -14.25 7.58
CA ASN A 240 -4.53 -15.11 8.52
C ASN A 240 -3.96 -14.34 9.72
N ALA A 241 -3.41 -13.15 9.49
CA ALA A 241 -2.85 -12.30 10.54
C ALA A 241 -3.93 -11.85 11.53
N ILE A 242 -5.11 -11.45 11.07
CA ILE A 242 -6.24 -11.02 11.90
C ILE A 242 -6.63 -12.08 12.93
N LYS A 243 -6.54 -13.37 12.58
CA LYS A 243 -6.90 -14.48 13.47
C LYS A 243 -5.89 -14.73 14.59
N LYS A 244 -4.64 -14.27 14.45
CA LYS A 244 -3.51 -14.68 15.31
C LYS A 244 -2.80 -13.52 15.98
N GLU A 245 -2.92 -12.32 15.44
CA GLU A 245 -2.13 -11.15 15.82
C GLU A 245 -3.03 -9.94 16.10
N LYS A 246 -2.48 -8.93 16.76
CA LYS A 246 -3.16 -7.64 16.98
C LYS A 246 -3.05 -6.78 15.71
N VAL A 247 -4.10 -6.78 14.90
CA VAL A 247 -4.19 -6.00 13.67
C VAL A 247 -5.08 -4.78 13.92
N PHE A 248 -4.59 -3.59 13.62
CA PHE A 248 -5.33 -2.35 13.79
C PHE A 248 -5.51 -1.63 12.46
N SER A 249 -6.60 -0.88 12.36
CA SER A 249 -6.88 -0.02 11.24
C SER A 249 -6.51 1.43 11.59
N TYR A 250 -5.70 2.06 10.74
CA TYR A 250 -5.43 3.49 10.75
C TYR A 250 -6.31 4.17 9.69
N VAL A 251 -7.32 4.91 10.13
CA VAL A 251 -8.23 5.61 9.21
C VAL A 251 -7.56 6.88 8.71
N PHE A 252 -7.27 6.91 7.42
CA PHE A 252 -6.68 8.05 6.74
C PHE A 252 -7.74 9.08 6.38
N GLN A 253 -7.42 10.35 6.62
CA GLN A 253 -8.26 11.50 6.29
C GLN A 253 -7.52 12.38 5.28
N GLY A 254 -7.65 12.09 4.03
CA GLY A 254 -7.00 12.85 2.98
C GLY A 254 -7.37 12.33 1.60
N TYR A 255 -6.87 12.99 0.58
CA TYR A 255 -7.04 12.55 -0.79
C TYR A 255 -6.29 11.24 -1.04
N TRP A 256 -6.99 10.27 -1.59
CA TRP A 256 -6.41 9.01 -2.07
C TRP A 256 -7.17 8.52 -3.30
N GLU A 257 -6.42 8.09 -4.31
CA GLU A 257 -6.97 7.52 -5.53
C GLU A 257 -6.15 6.30 -5.98
N ASP A 258 -6.82 5.16 -6.19
CA ASP A 258 -6.21 4.00 -6.87
C ASP A 258 -6.22 4.23 -8.38
N ILE A 259 -5.05 4.46 -8.95
CA ILE A 259 -4.89 4.68 -10.40
C ILE A 259 -4.96 3.32 -11.13
N GLY A 260 -6.09 2.64 -11.01
CA GLY A 260 -6.32 1.30 -11.57
C GLY A 260 -6.88 1.27 -12.99
N THR A 261 -7.45 2.38 -13.47
CA THR A 261 -8.14 2.49 -14.77
C THR A 261 -7.80 3.79 -15.47
N ILE A 262 -8.05 3.89 -16.78
CA ILE A 262 -7.92 5.15 -17.54
C ILE A 262 -8.82 6.25 -16.97
N GLY A 263 -10.03 5.89 -16.51
CA GLY A 263 -10.95 6.85 -15.87
C GLY A 263 -10.37 7.44 -14.58
N ALA A 264 -9.85 6.59 -13.68
CA ALA A 264 -9.18 7.04 -12.45
C ALA A 264 -7.93 7.88 -12.75
N PHE A 265 -7.11 7.47 -13.73
CA PHE A 265 -5.96 8.25 -14.18
C PHE A 265 -6.35 9.64 -14.69
N TYR A 266 -7.40 9.71 -15.50
CA TYR A 266 -7.91 10.99 -16.03
C TYR A 266 -8.43 11.88 -14.90
N GLN A 267 -9.22 11.31 -13.98
CA GLN A 267 -9.76 12.05 -12.84
C GLN A 267 -8.64 12.59 -11.94
N ALA A 268 -7.69 11.74 -11.55
CA ALA A 268 -6.52 12.13 -10.77
C ALA A 268 -5.71 13.26 -11.45
N THR A 269 -5.54 13.18 -12.77
CA THR A 269 -4.86 14.23 -13.53
C THR A 269 -5.63 15.55 -13.46
N ARG A 270 -6.95 15.51 -13.56
CA ARG A 270 -7.80 16.71 -13.41
C ARG A 270 -7.72 17.31 -12.00
N ASP A 271 -7.70 16.45 -10.98
CA ASP A 271 -7.62 16.89 -9.58
C ASP A 271 -6.29 17.63 -9.33
N LEU A 272 -5.19 17.14 -9.89
CA LEU A 272 -3.90 17.83 -9.84
C LEU A 272 -3.85 19.17 -10.61
N CYS A 273 -4.79 19.40 -11.52
CA CYS A 273 -4.91 20.67 -12.26
C CYS A 273 -5.81 21.70 -11.56
N LYS A 274 -6.40 21.38 -10.41
CA LYS A 274 -7.16 22.36 -9.62
C LYS A 274 -6.24 23.47 -9.09
N THR A 275 -6.79 24.64 -8.83
CA THR A 275 -6.04 25.80 -8.28
C THR A 275 -5.35 25.46 -6.95
N LEU A 276 -6.00 24.65 -6.13
CA LEU A 276 -5.46 24.04 -4.91
C LEU A 276 -5.74 22.53 -5.00
N PRO A 277 -4.77 21.72 -5.42
CA PRO A 277 -4.89 20.27 -5.35
C PRO A 277 -5.05 19.83 -3.89
N GLU A 278 -5.91 18.86 -3.67
CA GLU A 278 -6.16 18.28 -2.34
C GLU A 278 -4.97 17.45 -1.85
#